data_2e67a79232adf1172be4d6f6247eaa2d
#
_entry.id   2e67a79232adf1172be4d6f6247eaa2d
#
_cell.length_a   1.000
_cell.length_b   1.000
_cell.length_c   1.000
_cell.angle_alpha   90.00
_cell.angle_beta   90.00
_cell.angle_gamma   90.00
#
_symmetry.space_group_name_H-M   'P 1'
#
loop_
_entity.id
_entity.type
_entity.pdbx_description
1 polymer ?
#
loop_
_entity_poly.entity_id
_entity_poly.type
_entity_poly.pdbx_seq_one_letter_code
_entity_poly.pdbx_strand_id
1 'polypeptide(L)'
;MDGGRAITVAVIGPADLTAEVADVSGAGRRFDGLEVWALPYQRVDQAAELYARAAARADAVLFTGPLGYRRGTRGLPVAAVPTAYVPYSPLWLYAPLFAVADRGSLRRVSLDSLDLGVLEATYRELGLSPEAVEVYEPSSDDPSPDEVAAFHRRAREEGRCTHALTCVLSVYRLLRAAGVPCLWLVPSRVALKEALEKLLYVAEGVRARGARIVVGLVRPRDNGLPFKAARLRLKAHELLLSQVEEFDGHLVDSGSGDFQFFTTRAHFEKTTGLYSHWPLVERLVQAGLEMSAGVGLGATAGEAGVNARAALDEALRGKGSACFVMLEGQRLIGPLGPGARELGAGGLALGPGPGASLPRALAVLDGMAGDFTARDLALRLRVGPRTAHRVLSKLREAGDVLEVGQESSGARGRPRRVFRRRRDALNGEGGGRA
;
A
#
# COMPACT_ATOMS: atom_id res chain seq x y z
N MET A 1 21.17 -23.65 -3.15
CA MET A 1 21.35 -22.24 -2.69
C MET A 1 20.95 -21.40 -3.88
N ASP A 2 19.76 -20.86 -3.79
CA ASP A 2 19.11 -20.14 -4.91
C ASP A 2 19.79 -18.77 -5.02
N GLY A 3 20.48 -18.50 -6.15
CA GLY A 3 21.15 -17.24 -6.44
C GLY A 3 20.18 -16.10 -6.72
N GLY A 4 19.18 -15.92 -5.86
CA GLY A 4 18.20 -14.85 -5.96
C GLY A 4 18.88 -13.48 -5.81
N ARG A 5 18.60 -12.55 -6.73
CA ARG A 5 18.97 -11.13 -6.63
C ARG A 5 18.71 -10.62 -5.21
N ALA A 6 19.63 -9.87 -4.62
CA ALA A 6 19.45 -9.23 -3.31
C ALA A 6 18.17 -8.38 -3.29
N ILE A 7 17.53 -8.30 -2.13
CA ILE A 7 16.40 -7.38 -1.92
C ILE A 7 16.96 -6.00 -1.62
N THR A 8 16.61 -5.01 -2.44
CA THR A 8 17.04 -3.63 -2.22
C THR A 8 16.00 -2.89 -1.40
N VAL A 9 16.38 -2.44 -0.19
CA VAL A 9 15.55 -1.57 0.66
C VAL A 9 16.12 -0.15 0.62
N ALA A 10 15.34 0.79 0.09
CA ALA A 10 15.67 2.21 0.16
C ALA A 10 15.32 2.76 1.55
N VAL A 11 16.27 3.44 2.19
CA VAL A 11 16.09 4.01 3.53
C VAL A 11 16.13 5.54 3.44
N ILE A 12 15.00 6.19 3.79
CA ILE A 12 14.82 7.64 3.68
C ILE A 12 14.76 8.24 5.09
N GLY A 13 15.64 9.20 5.35
CA GLY A 13 15.73 9.86 6.67
C GLY A 13 16.90 10.83 6.78
N PRO A 14 17.15 11.41 7.96
CA PRO A 14 18.40 12.10 8.25
C PRO A 14 19.63 11.22 8.02
N ALA A 15 20.76 11.83 7.64
CA ALA A 15 21.95 11.10 7.19
C ALA A 15 22.50 10.11 8.24
N ASP A 16 22.52 10.50 9.49
CA ASP A 16 22.96 9.66 10.61
C ASP A 16 22.02 8.47 10.86
N LEU A 17 20.71 8.65 10.74
CA LEU A 17 19.76 7.55 10.86
C LEU A 17 19.79 6.59 9.67
N THR A 18 19.99 7.09 8.46
CA THR A 18 20.14 6.21 7.29
C THR A 18 21.44 5.41 7.36
N ALA A 19 22.52 5.99 7.86
CA ALA A 19 23.78 5.29 8.11
C ALA A 19 23.65 4.23 9.21
N GLU A 20 22.90 4.55 10.28
CA GLU A 20 22.61 3.62 11.37
C GLU A 20 21.83 2.38 10.90
N VAL A 21 20.84 2.57 10.01
CA VAL A 21 20.11 1.43 9.41
C VAL A 21 21.05 0.57 8.55
N ALA A 22 21.95 1.19 7.78
CA ALA A 22 22.93 0.46 6.99
C ALA A 22 23.89 -0.36 7.87
N ASP A 23 24.34 0.21 9.01
CA ASP A 23 25.19 -0.48 9.97
C ASP A 23 24.46 -1.65 10.65
N VAL A 24 23.19 -1.43 11.07
CA VAL A 24 22.34 -2.48 11.66
C VAL A 24 22.13 -3.63 10.68
N SER A 25 21.97 -3.36 9.39
CA SER A 25 21.78 -4.39 8.36
C SER A 25 23.02 -5.23 8.12
N GLY A 26 24.24 -4.68 8.31
CA GLY A 26 25.50 -5.40 8.19
C GLY A 26 25.84 -6.31 9.38
N ALA A 27 25.13 -6.18 10.49
CA ALA A 27 25.48 -6.81 11.76
C ALA A 27 24.91 -8.23 11.99
N GLY A 28 24.38 -8.95 10.98
CA GLY A 28 23.86 -10.30 11.23
C GLY A 28 23.35 -11.08 10.01
N ARG A 29 23.40 -12.42 10.10
CA ARG A 29 22.95 -13.36 9.05
C ARG A 29 21.49 -13.20 8.60
N ARG A 30 20.64 -12.54 9.40
CA ARG A 30 19.23 -12.34 9.05
C ARG A 30 19.04 -11.37 7.87
N PHE A 31 20.07 -10.59 7.57
CA PHE A 31 20.09 -9.64 6.46
C PHE A 31 20.96 -10.10 5.29
N ASP A 32 21.35 -11.38 5.27
CA ASP A 32 22.03 -11.96 4.13
C ASP A 32 21.16 -11.82 2.88
N GLY A 33 21.73 -11.21 1.82
CA GLY A 33 20.95 -10.91 0.60
C GLY A 33 20.11 -9.62 0.64
N LEU A 34 20.27 -8.78 1.67
CA LEU A 34 19.70 -7.45 1.73
C LEU A 34 20.73 -6.41 1.25
N GLU A 35 20.30 -5.52 0.37
CA GLU A 35 21.02 -4.31 -0.04
C GLU A 35 20.31 -3.07 0.51
N VAL A 36 21.00 -2.28 1.33
CA VAL A 36 20.47 -1.02 1.85
C VAL A 36 20.90 0.13 0.95
N TRP A 37 19.94 0.83 0.38
CA TRP A 37 20.15 2.04 -0.41
C TRP A 37 19.80 3.27 0.44
N ALA A 38 20.81 3.89 1.06
CA ALA A 38 20.62 5.09 1.87
C ALA A 38 20.28 6.31 1.00
N LEU A 39 19.19 6.98 1.34
CA LEU A 39 18.67 8.20 0.71
C LEU A 39 18.50 9.29 1.78
N PRO A 40 19.61 9.95 2.20
CA PRO A 40 19.54 10.96 3.24
C PRO A 40 18.89 12.27 2.76
N TYR A 41 18.15 12.91 3.65
CA TYR A 41 17.68 14.28 3.46
C TYR A 41 18.25 15.23 4.53
N GLN A 42 18.38 16.51 4.17
CA GLN A 42 18.69 17.59 5.11
C GLN A 42 17.43 18.23 5.66
N ARG A 43 16.36 18.25 4.87
CA ARG A 43 15.05 18.81 5.17
C ARG A 43 13.99 17.80 4.78
N VAL A 44 12.95 17.69 5.61
CA VAL A 44 11.89 16.68 5.45
C VAL A 44 11.04 16.86 4.18
N ASP A 45 10.99 18.06 3.61
CA ASP A 45 10.30 18.33 2.34
C ASP A 45 10.92 17.60 1.14
N GLN A 46 12.19 17.21 1.21
CA GLN A 46 12.87 16.38 0.21
C GLN A 46 12.36 14.93 0.19
N ALA A 47 11.60 14.51 1.20
CA ALA A 47 11.15 13.12 1.35
C ALA A 47 10.29 12.62 0.20
N ALA A 48 9.46 13.49 -0.42
CA ALA A 48 8.59 13.10 -1.53
C ALA A 48 9.37 12.75 -2.82
N GLU A 49 10.37 13.57 -3.16
CA GLU A 49 11.25 13.32 -4.30
C GLU A 49 12.07 12.04 -4.11
N LEU A 50 12.65 11.88 -2.90
CA LEU A 50 13.43 10.69 -2.57
C LEU A 50 12.56 9.44 -2.60
N TYR A 51 11.32 9.51 -2.15
CA TYR A 51 10.39 8.40 -2.21
C TYR A 51 10.04 8.03 -3.65
N ALA A 52 9.76 8.99 -4.52
CA ALA A 52 9.49 8.72 -5.94
C ALA A 52 10.69 8.01 -6.61
N ARG A 53 11.91 8.45 -6.31
CA ARG A 53 13.14 7.79 -6.77
C ARG A 53 13.28 6.35 -6.23
N ALA A 54 13.00 6.18 -4.93
CA ALA A 54 13.09 4.89 -4.25
C ALA A 54 12.07 3.89 -4.81
N ALA A 55 10.80 4.30 -4.94
CA ALA A 55 9.71 3.45 -5.42
C ALA A 55 9.89 2.95 -6.85
N ALA A 56 10.70 3.66 -7.66
CA ALA A 56 11.01 3.25 -9.03
C ALA A 56 12.10 2.16 -9.13
N ARG A 57 12.89 1.94 -8.07
CA ARG A 57 14.12 1.11 -8.15
C ARG A 57 14.29 0.11 -7.02
N ALA A 58 13.72 0.39 -5.84
CA ALA A 58 13.85 -0.47 -4.67
C ALA A 58 12.70 -1.48 -4.58
N ASP A 59 12.95 -2.61 -3.95
CA ASP A 59 11.93 -3.62 -3.64
C ASP A 59 11.05 -3.22 -2.45
N ALA A 60 11.55 -2.33 -1.56
CA ALA A 60 10.81 -1.75 -0.44
C ALA A 60 11.40 -0.42 0.00
N VAL A 61 10.62 0.38 0.76
CA VAL A 61 11.05 1.69 1.28
C VAL A 61 10.82 1.77 2.78
N LEU A 62 11.87 2.10 3.53
CA LEU A 62 11.82 2.37 4.96
C LEU A 62 12.08 3.85 5.24
N PHE A 63 11.15 4.52 5.90
CA PHE A 63 11.39 5.85 6.48
C PHE A 63 11.89 5.70 7.92
N THR A 64 12.89 6.46 8.31
CA THR A 64 13.44 6.41 9.67
C THR A 64 12.52 7.04 10.73
N GLY A 65 11.35 7.55 10.33
CA GLY A 65 10.35 8.09 11.24
C GLY A 65 9.04 8.47 10.53
N PRO A 66 7.95 8.71 11.31
CA PRO A 66 6.61 8.93 10.76
C PRO A 66 6.46 10.27 10.03
N LEU A 67 7.24 11.31 10.38
CA LEU A 67 7.16 12.61 9.71
C LEU A 67 7.63 12.51 8.25
N GLY A 68 8.79 11.88 8.02
CA GLY A 68 9.30 11.63 6.67
C GLY A 68 8.34 10.78 5.85
N TYR A 69 7.74 9.75 6.46
CA TYR A 69 6.74 8.90 5.81
C TYR A 69 5.51 9.71 5.37
N ARG A 70 4.89 10.49 6.27
CA ARG A 70 3.71 11.31 5.94
C ARG A 70 3.98 12.32 4.83
N ARG A 71 5.18 12.94 4.84
CA ARG A 71 5.60 13.88 3.79
C ARG A 71 5.92 13.19 2.48
N GLY A 72 6.64 12.07 2.54
CA GLY A 72 7.06 11.31 1.37
C GLY A 72 5.92 10.65 0.62
N THR A 73 4.85 10.26 1.31
CA THR A 73 3.72 9.54 0.71
C THR A 73 2.48 10.40 0.48
N ARG A 74 2.53 11.69 0.80
CA ARG A 74 1.37 12.61 0.70
C ARG A 74 0.90 12.73 -0.76
N GLY A 75 -0.41 12.48 -0.98
CA GLY A 75 -1.05 12.60 -2.30
C GLY A 75 -0.72 11.51 -3.30
N LEU A 76 0.05 10.49 -2.91
CA LEU A 76 0.35 9.37 -3.77
C LEU A 76 -0.76 8.30 -3.67
N PRO A 77 -1.12 7.62 -4.77
CA PRO A 77 -1.93 6.42 -4.70
C PRO A 77 -1.19 5.36 -3.87
N VAL A 78 -1.92 4.28 -3.48
CA VAL A 78 -1.36 3.15 -2.71
C VAL A 78 0.06 2.84 -3.18
N ALA A 79 0.99 2.76 -2.23
CA ALA A 79 2.41 2.57 -2.50
C ALA A 79 2.66 1.43 -3.51
N ALA A 80 3.42 1.74 -4.57
CA ALA A 80 3.78 0.77 -5.60
C ALA A 80 4.69 -0.35 -5.06
N VAL A 81 5.41 -0.07 -3.96
CA VAL A 81 6.29 -1.01 -3.27
C VAL A 81 5.97 -1.04 -1.78
N PRO A 82 6.25 -2.14 -1.06
CA PRO A 82 6.15 -2.19 0.39
C PRO A 82 6.83 -0.99 1.03
N THR A 83 6.09 -0.22 1.80
CA THR A 83 6.59 1.01 2.41
C THR A 83 6.21 1.04 3.88
N ALA A 84 7.20 1.30 4.74
CA ALA A 84 7.02 1.38 6.19
C ALA A 84 7.80 2.55 6.77
N TYR A 85 7.56 2.83 8.04
CA TYR A 85 8.35 3.78 8.82
C TYR A 85 8.65 3.21 10.21
N VAL A 86 9.68 3.73 10.85
CA VAL A 86 10.00 3.41 12.24
C VAL A 86 9.01 4.17 13.13
N PRO A 87 8.10 3.47 13.86
CA PRO A 87 7.07 4.13 14.66
C PRO A 87 7.67 4.81 15.89
N TYR A 88 7.01 5.84 16.38
CA TYR A 88 7.31 6.36 17.71
C TYR A 88 7.05 5.29 18.76
N SER A 89 7.91 5.22 19.75
CA SER A 89 7.76 4.33 20.89
C SER A 89 8.28 4.97 22.16
N PRO A 90 7.88 4.50 23.36
CA PRO A 90 8.43 4.98 24.64
C PRO A 90 9.97 4.96 24.69
N LEU A 91 10.61 4.01 24.00
CA LEU A 91 12.07 3.91 23.94
C LEU A 91 12.77 5.15 23.37
N TRP A 92 12.07 5.98 22.56
CA TRP A 92 12.63 7.23 22.06
C TRP A 92 12.74 8.29 23.15
N LEU A 93 11.92 8.19 24.20
CA LEU A 93 11.89 9.14 25.31
C LEU A 93 12.79 8.74 26.47
N TYR A 94 12.96 7.44 26.75
CA TYR A 94 13.69 7.01 27.95
C TYR A 94 15.11 7.53 28.00
N ALA A 95 15.91 7.38 26.95
CA ALA A 95 17.30 7.83 26.97
C ALA A 95 17.43 9.37 27.11
N PRO A 96 16.66 10.20 26.36
CA PRO A 96 16.61 11.64 26.56
C PRO A 96 16.11 12.07 27.93
N LEU A 97 15.03 11.47 28.43
CA LEU A 97 14.51 11.76 29.77
C LEU A 97 15.52 11.39 30.86
N PHE A 98 16.21 10.27 30.74
CA PHE A 98 17.26 9.87 31.65
C PHE A 98 18.45 10.85 31.63
N ALA A 99 18.86 11.33 30.44
CA ALA A 99 19.91 12.32 30.30
C ALA A 99 19.55 13.68 30.92
N VAL A 100 18.27 14.02 31.00
CA VAL A 100 17.75 15.23 31.66
C VAL A 100 17.54 15.00 33.16
N ALA A 101 17.26 13.77 33.60
CA ALA A 101 16.98 13.40 35.00
C ALA A 101 18.08 13.82 35.97
N ASP A 102 19.32 13.61 35.56
CA ASP A 102 20.51 13.95 36.35
C ASP A 102 20.64 15.44 36.67
N ARG A 103 19.89 16.29 36.00
CA ARG A 103 19.82 17.76 36.14
C ARG A 103 18.55 18.25 36.88
N GLY A 104 17.78 17.36 37.49
CA GLY A 104 16.60 17.70 38.30
C GLY A 104 15.36 18.18 37.57
N SER A 105 15.24 17.92 36.26
CA SER A 105 14.22 18.57 35.41
C SER A 105 13.38 17.68 34.50
N LEU A 106 13.21 16.39 34.80
CA LEU A 106 12.30 15.50 34.09
C LEU A 106 10.87 16.04 33.92
N ARG A 107 10.46 16.94 34.81
CA ARG A 107 9.08 17.47 34.83
C ARG A 107 8.90 18.75 34.06
N ARG A 108 9.94 19.30 33.44
CA ARG A 108 9.90 20.62 32.81
C ARG A 108 10.55 20.58 31.44
N VAL A 109 9.93 19.84 30.53
CA VAL A 109 10.39 19.75 29.15
C VAL A 109 9.33 20.28 28.19
N SER A 110 9.76 20.80 27.05
CA SER A 110 8.88 21.07 25.93
C SER A 110 9.09 20.04 24.85
N LEU A 111 8.00 19.60 24.19
CA LEU A 111 8.00 18.49 23.23
C LEU A 111 7.23 18.88 21.97
N ASP A 112 7.78 18.54 20.81
CA ASP A 112 7.11 18.58 19.53
C ASP A 112 6.92 17.19 18.91
N SER A 113 6.17 17.11 17.86
CA SER A 113 6.15 16.00 16.85
C SER A 113 5.96 14.58 17.37
N LEU A 114 5.81 14.33 18.65
CA LEU A 114 5.56 13.01 19.23
C LEU A 114 4.04 12.81 19.46
N ASP A 115 3.58 11.58 19.30
CA ASP A 115 2.20 11.22 19.63
C ASP A 115 1.94 11.34 21.14
N LEU A 116 0.85 12.03 21.52
CA LEU A 116 0.48 12.24 22.93
C LEU A 116 0.31 10.93 23.68
N GLY A 117 -0.24 9.90 23.03
CA GLY A 117 -0.42 8.58 23.65
C GLY A 117 0.90 7.92 24.03
N VAL A 118 1.95 8.10 23.21
CA VAL A 118 3.31 7.62 23.53
C VAL A 118 3.90 8.38 24.72
N LEU A 119 3.71 9.71 24.76
CA LEU A 119 4.14 10.53 25.87
C LEU A 119 3.46 10.11 27.18
N GLU A 120 2.14 10.04 27.19
CA GLU A 120 1.34 9.67 28.37
C GLU A 120 1.69 8.27 28.89
N ALA A 121 1.84 7.29 27.99
CA ALA A 121 2.25 5.94 28.35
C ALA A 121 3.61 5.95 29.03
N THR A 122 4.60 6.65 28.44
CA THR A 122 5.96 6.74 28.99
C THR A 122 5.99 7.40 30.36
N TYR A 123 5.28 8.52 30.53
CA TYR A 123 5.24 9.23 31.81
C TYR A 123 4.53 8.41 32.90
N ARG A 124 3.46 7.71 32.54
CA ARG A 124 2.76 6.79 33.47
C ARG A 124 3.67 5.67 33.92
N GLU A 125 4.44 5.05 33.03
CA GLU A 125 5.40 4.00 33.36
C GLU A 125 6.53 4.51 34.27
N LEU A 126 6.95 5.76 34.11
CA LEU A 126 7.95 6.42 34.96
C LEU A 126 7.37 6.99 36.25
N GLY A 127 6.08 6.86 36.53
CA GLY A 127 5.42 7.46 37.69
C GLY A 127 5.43 9.00 37.65
N LEU A 128 5.48 9.61 36.47
CA LEU A 128 5.50 11.05 36.24
C LEU A 128 4.13 11.53 35.72
N SER A 129 3.78 12.80 36.02
CA SER A 129 2.59 13.43 35.40
C SER A 129 2.94 14.03 34.04
N PRO A 130 2.22 13.69 32.98
CA PRO A 130 2.41 14.31 31.66
C PRO A 130 2.00 15.80 31.62
N GLU A 131 1.18 16.28 32.58
CA GLU A 131 0.73 17.67 32.66
C GLU A 131 1.87 18.69 32.87
N ALA A 132 3.05 18.23 33.26
CA ALA A 132 4.25 19.05 33.42
C ALA A 132 5.05 19.22 32.11
N VAL A 133 4.57 18.66 30.99
CA VAL A 133 5.21 18.77 29.69
C VAL A 133 4.49 19.79 28.83
N GLU A 134 5.26 20.76 28.33
CA GLU A 134 4.76 21.71 27.32
C GLU A 134 4.73 21.07 25.95
N VAL A 135 3.57 20.75 25.45
CA VAL A 135 3.40 20.09 24.14
C VAL A 135 3.08 21.12 23.07
N TYR A 136 3.77 21.06 21.94
CA TYR A 136 3.48 21.88 20.78
C TYR A 136 2.17 21.46 20.13
N GLU A 137 1.22 22.36 20.06
CA GLU A 137 -0.01 22.20 19.29
C GLU A 137 0.15 22.91 17.94
N PRO A 138 0.22 22.17 16.82
CA PRO A 138 0.42 22.78 15.53
C PRO A 138 -0.78 23.62 15.09
N SER A 139 -0.54 24.85 14.68
CA SER A 139 -1.55 25.76 14.08
C SER A 139 -1.94 25.36 12.65
N SER A 140 -1.17 24.47 12.02
CA SER A 140 -1.38 23.96 10.67
C SER A 140 -0.95 22.50 10.55
N ASP A 141 -1.44 21.78 9.52
CA ASP A 141 -1.00 20.42 9.19
C ASP A 141 0.50 20.34 8.85
N ASP A 142 1.14 21.50 8.65
CA ASP A 142 2.50 21.64 8.16
C ASP A 142 3.25 22.81 8.78
N PRO A 143 3.53 22.78 10.11
CA PRO A 143 4.24 23.85 10.78
C PRO A 143 5.68 23.97 10.27
N SER A 144 6.16 25.20 10.12
CA SER A 144 7.54 25.43 9.73
C SER A 144 8.50 25.09 10.88
N PRO A 145 9.75 24.66 10.58
CA PRO A 145 10.75 24.43 11.63
C PRO A 145 10.99 25.67 12.52
N ASP A 146 10.90 26.87 11.96
CA ASP A 146 11.07 28.13 12.69
C ASP A 146 9.94 28.39 13.69
N GLU A 147 8.70 28.07 13.32
CA GLU A 147 7.53 28.15 14.20
C GLU A 147 7.67 27.21 15.40
N VAL A 148 8.05 25.94 15.13
CA VAL A 148 8.28 24.96 16.18
C VAL A 148 9.44 25.36 17.10
N ALA A 149 10.55 25.86 16.53
CA ALA A 149 11.68 26.34 17.32
C ALA A 149 11.31 27.58 18.16
N ALA A 150 10.44 28.46 17.65
CA ALA A 150 9.93 29.62 18.38
C ALA A 150 9.08 29.22 19.59
N PHE A 151 8.25 28.17 19.47
CA PHE A 151 7.51 27.59 20.60
C PHE A 151 8.47 27.16 21.72
N HIS A 152 9.48 26.35 21.42
CA HIS A 152 10.43 25.86 22.40
C HIS A 152 11.21 27.02 23.09
N ARG A 153 11.63 28.03 22.33
CA ARG A 153 12.30 29.21 22.88
C ARG A 153 11.41 29.96 23.85
N ARG A 154 10.14 30.24 23.45
CA ARG A 154 9.17 30.92 24.30
C ARG A 154 8.90 30.18 25.59
N ALA A 155 8.65 28.84 25.49
CA ALA A 155 8.43 28.00 26.67
C ALA A 155 9.60 28.07 27.67
N ARG A 156 10.84 28.19 27.16
CA ARG A 156 12.02 28.34 27.99
C ARG A 156 12.16 29.75 28.57
N GLU A 157 11.95 30.78 27.78
CA GLU A 157 12.04 32.21 28.23
C GLU A 157 11.02 32.50 29.33
N GLU A 158 9.83 31.91 29.22
CA GLU A 158 8.78 32.03 30.24
C GLU A 158 9.01 31.07 31.45
N GLY A 159 10.10 30.32 31.46
CA GLY A 159 10.46 29.41 32.55
C GLY A 159 9.59 28.17 32.68
N ARG A 160 8.76 27.85 31.65
CA ARG A 160 7.87 26.69 31.64
C ARG A 160 8.63 25.40 31.34
N CYS A 161 9.75 25.44 30.64
CA CYS A 161 10.60 24.29 30.42
C CYS A 161 12.10 24.60 30.64
N THR A 162 12.89 23.54 30.87
CA THR A 162 14.35 23.62 30.99
C THR A 162 15.05 23.08 29.74
N HIS A 163 14.44 22.10 29.07
CA HIS A 163 14.96 21.45 27.89
C HIS A 163 13.87 21.28 26.83
N ALA A 164 14.26 21.40 25.57
CA ALA A 164 13.43 21.07 24.42
C ALA A 164 13.72 19.64 23.96
N LEU A 165 12.69 18.86 23.67
CA LEU A 165 12.77 17.54 23.07
C LEU A 165 12.13 17.60 21.69
N THR A 166 12.87 17.24 20.62
CA THR A 166 12.37 17.30 19.25
C THR A 166 12.76 16.06 18.44
N CYS A 167 11.83 15.56 17.63
CA CYS A 167 12.10 14.54 16.63
C CYS A 167 12.56 15.13 15.29
N VAL A 168 12.52 16.46 15.13
CA VAL A 168 12.76 17.14 13.85
C VAL A 168 14.18 17.70 13.81
N LEU A 169 15.04 17.12 12.96
CA LEU A 169 16.44 17.50 12.87
C LEU A 169 16.65 19.02 12.58
N SER A 170 15.82 19.62 11.72
CA SER A 170 15.91 21.06 11.42
C SER A 170 15.60 21.92 12.64
N VAL A 171 14.58 21.54 13.44
CA VAL A 171 14.25 22.22 14.71
C VAL A 171 15.40 22.07 15.72
N TYR A 172 15.92 20.84 15.86
CA TYR A 172 17.08 20.60 16.74
C TYR A 172 18.27 21.51 16.38
N ARG A 173 18.60 21.64 15.09
CA ARG A 173 19.68 22.51 14.61
C ARG A 173 19.43 23.98 14.94
N LEU A 174 18.20 24.48 14.71
CA LEU A 174 17.80 25.84 15.03
C LEU A 174 17.92 26.14 16.53
N LEU A 175 17.45 25.22 17.38
CA LEU A 175 17.54 25.36 18.84
C LEU A 175 18.99 25.34 19.34
N ARG A 176 19.82 24.44 18.79
CA ARG A 176 21.25 24.39 19.10
C ARG A 176 21.97 25.68 18.71
N ALA A 177 21.70 26.20 17.51
CA ALA A 177 22.28 27.46 17.04
C ALA A 177 21.86 28.66 17.92
N ALA A 178 20.63 28.62 18.48
CA ALA A 178 20.13 29.65 19.41
C ALA A 178 20.57 29.42 20.87
N GLY A 179 21.43 28.45 21.19
CA GLY A 179 21.90 28.18 22.55
C GLY A 179 20.82 27.59 23.47
N VAL A 180 19.71 27.09 22.92
CA VAL A 180 18.64 26.47 23.71
C VAL A 180 19.04 25.02 24.06
N PRO A 181 19.02 24.61 25.34
CA PRO A 181 19.22 23.22 25.72
C PRO A 181 18.16 22.34 25.09
N CYS A 182 18.60 21.44 24.21
CA CYS A 182 17.69 20.55 23.48
C CYS A 182 18.31 19.17 23.26
N LEU A 183 17.45 18.17 23.17
CA LEU A 183 17.81 16.81 22.85
C LEU A 183 17.04 16.38 21.60
N TRP A 184 17.75 15.69 20.71
CA TRP A 184 17.15 15.13 19.52
C TRP A 184 16.67 13.72 19.80
N LEU A 185 15.36 13.49 19.65
CA LEU A 185 14.71 12.21 19.84
C LEU A 185 14.91 11.36 18.60
N VAL A 186 15.59 10.24 18.74
CA VAL A 186 15.92 9.31 17.66
C VAL A 186 15.49 7.89 18.01
N PRO A 187 15.13 7.07 17.01
CA PRO A 187 14.85 5.67 17.24
C PRO A 187 16.08 4.93 17.77
N SER A 188 15.85 3.99 18.66
CA SER A 188 16.89 3.08 19.11
C SER A 188 17.32 2.14 17.97
N ARG A 189 18.56 1.62 18.03
CA ARG A 189 19.04 0.57 17.10
C ARG A 189 18.09 -0.62 17.03
N VAL A 190 17.49 -1.00 18.15
CA VAL A 190 16.52 -2.09 18.23
C VAL A 190 15.27 -1.76 17.41
N ALA A 191 14.71 -0.55 17.55
CA ALA A 191 13.54 -0.12 16.80
C ALA A 191 13.82 -0.05 15.26
N LEU A 192 15.00 0.43 14.87
CA LEU A 192 15.44 0.44 13.47
C LEU A 192 15.53 -0.98 12.92
N LYS A 193 16.15 -1.89 13.67
CA LYS A 193 16.29 -3.29 13.29
C LYS A 193 14.95 -3.98 13.14
N GLU A 194 14.05 -3.86 14.13
CA GLU A 194 12.71 -4.45 14.07
C GLU A 194 11.88 -3.94 12.89
N ALA A 195 11.94 -2.63 12.60
CA ALA A 195 11.23 -2.05 11.49
C ALA A 195 11.76 -2.58 10.15
N LEU A 196 13.10 -2.71 10.03
CA LEU A 196 13.74 -3.28 8.85
C LEU A 196 13.39 -4.76 8.66
N GLU A 197 13.41 -5.57 9.72
CA GLU A 197 13.03 -6.99 9.69
C GLU A 197 11.58 -7.18 9.26
N LYS A 198 10.66 -6.41 9.82
CA LYS A 198 9.24 -6.45 9.46
C LYS A 198 9.03 -6.08 7.97
N LEU A 199 9.70 -5.03 7.52
CA LEU A 199 9.61 -4.60 6.13
C LEU A 199 10.20 -5.63 5.16
N LEU A 200 11.36 -6.22 5.51
CA LEU A 200 12.00 -7.27 4.73
C LEU A 200 11.07 -8.49 4.57
N TYR A 201 10.45 -8.94 5.66
CA TYR A 201 9.47 -10.04 5.62
C TYR A 201 8.31 -9.75 4.65
N VAL A 202 7.80 -8.51 4.64
CA VAL A 202 6.74 -8.09 3.70
C VAL A 202 7.26 -8.07 2.26
N ALA A 203 8.47 -7.54 2.04
CA ALA A 203 9.08 -7.46 0.71
C ALA A 203 9.35 -8.85 0.13
N GLU A 204 9.87 -9.79 0.93
CA GLU A 204 10.05 -11.19 0.56
C GLU A 204 8.72 -11.84 0.14
N GLY A 205 7.66 -11.62 0.91
CA GLY A 205 6.32 -12.11 0.60
C GLY A 205 5.74 -11.53 -0.69
N VAL A 206 5.99 -10.25 -0.98
CA VAL A 206 5.58 -9.61 -2.24
C VAL A 206 6.39 -10.17 -3.41
N ARG A 207 7.71 -10.29 -3.26
CA ARG A 207 8.60 -10.86 -4.27
C ARG A 207 8.25 -12.32 -4.58
N ALA A 208 8.06 -13.14 -3.56
CA ALA A 208 7.66 -14.54 -3.73
C ALA A 208 6.31 -14.68 -4.46
N ARG A 209 5.35 -13.80 -4.17
CA ARG A 209 4.09 -13.75 -4.91
C ARG A 209 4.28 -13.29 -6.36
N GLY A 210 5.13 -12.28 -6.58
CA GLY A 210 5.44 -11.77 -7.92
C GLY A 210 6.16 -12.77 -8.80
N ALA A 211 6.97 -13.67 -8.23
CA ALA A 211 7.69 -14.72 -8.94
C ALA A 211 6.83 -15.94 -9.30
N ARG A 212 5.56 -16.01 -8.88
CA ARG A 212 4.66 -17.11 -9.22
C ARG A 212 4.48 -17.26 -10.71
N ILE A 213 4.33 -18.51 -11.14
CA ILE A 213 4.23 -18.86 -12.55
C ILE A 213 2.85 -18.51 -13.09
N VAL A 214 2.84 -17.92 -14.25
CA VAL A 214 1.66 -17.70 -15.08
C VAL A 214 1.80 -18.55 -16.33
N VAL A 215 0.78 -19.35 -16.60
CA VAL A 215 0.62 -20.11 -17.85
C VAL A 215 -0.56 -19.53 -18.61
N GLY A 216 -0.36 -19.15 -19.86
CA GLY A 216 -1.43 -18.76 -20.76
C GLY A 216 -1.64 -19.77 -21.87
N LEU A 217 -2.89 -20.09 -22.16
CA LEU A 217 -3.32 -20.90 -23.29
C LEU A 217 -4.14 -20.03 -24.22
N VAL A 218 -3.76 -19.97 -25.48
CA VAL A 218 -4.42 -19.14 -26.50
C VAL A 218 -4.82 -20.01 -27.66
N ARG A 219 -6.10 -20.02 -27.97
CA ARG A 219 -6.68 -20.73 -29.12
C ARG A 219 -7.28 -19.76 -30.11
N PRO A 220 -6.66 -19.55 -31.29
CA PRO A 220 -7.31 -18.84 -32.40
C PRO A 220 -8.60 -19.57 -32.80
N ARG A 221 -9.66 -18.81 -33.05
CA ARG A 221 -10.93 -19.35 -33.54
C ARG A 221 -10.89 -19.43 -35.07
N ASP A 222 -11.07 -20.63 -35.58
CA ASP A 222 -11.07 -20.89 -37.03
C ASP A 222 -12.47 -20.64 -37.59
N ASN A 223 -12.53 -19.88 -38.68
CA ASN A 223 -13.76 -19.58 -39.41
C ASN A 223 -13.96 -20.49 -40.64
N GLY A 224 -13.34 -21.67 -40.68
CA GLY A 224 -13.72 -22.76 -41.58
C GLY A 224 -13.03 -22.88 -42.94
N LEU A 225 -12.02 -22.07 -43.30
CA LEU A 225 -11.27 -22.22 -44.54
C LEU A 225 -9.79 -22.53 -44.29
N PRO A 226 -9.24 -23.72 -44.71
CA PRO A 226 -7.89 -24.20 -44.34
C PRO A 226 -6.74 -23.21 -44.62
N PHE A 227 -6.74 -22.58 -45.81
CA PHE A 227 -5.70 -21.59 -46.15
C PHE A 227 -5.84 -20.30 -45.34
N LYS A 228 -7.06 -19.92 -44.98
CA LYS A 228 -7.34 -18.75 -44.15
C LYS A 228 -6.90 -19.00 -42.74
N ALA A 229 -7.13 -20.21 -42.20
CA ALA A 229 -6.69 -20.67 -40.88
C ALA A 229 -5.17 -20.61 -40.72
N ALA A 230 -4.39 -21.10 -41.69
CA ALA A 230 -2.92 -21.05 -41.64
C ALA A 230 -2.39 -19.62 -41.60
N ARG A 231 -2.95 -18.73 -42.44
CA ARG A 231 -2.56 -17.31 -42.45
C ARG A 231 -2.93 -16.57 -41.13
N LEU A 232 -4.11 -16.87 -40.59
CA LEU A 232 -4.58 -16.33 -39.31
C LEU A 232 -3.69 -16.80 -38.15
N ARG A 233 -3.26 -18.07 -38.18
CA ARG A 233 -2.34 -18.65 -37.18
C ARG A 233 -0.97 -17.96 -37.18
N LEU A 234 -0.40 -17.75 -38.37
CA LEU A 234 0.88 -17.03 -38.50
C LEU A 234 0.79 -15.60 -37.93
N LYS A 235 -0.29 -14.90 -38.21
CA LYS A 235 -0.51 -13.55 -37.70
C LYS A 235 -0.78 -13.54 -36.21
N ALA A 236 -1.50 -14.52 -35.69
CA ALA A 236 -1.70 -14.70 -34.26
C ALA A 236 -0.36 -14.98 -33.54
N HIS A 237 0.48 -15.83 -34.12
CA HIS A 237 1.80 -16.15 -33.58
C HIS A 237 2.70 -14.90 -33.51
N GLU A 238 2.76 -14.08 -34.55
CA GLU A 238 3.52 -12.83 -34.57
C GLU A 238 3.07 -11.86 -33.45
N LEU A 239 1.76 -11.64 -33.29
CA LEU A 239 1.21 -10.77 -32.26
C LEU A 239 1.43 -11.34 -30.84
N LEU A 240 1.32 -12.65 -30.68
CA LEU A 240 1.59 -13.33 -29.40
C LEU A 240 3.08 -13.24 -29.05
N LEU A 241 3.96 -13.43 -30.02
CA LEU A 241 5.42 -13.37 -29.79
C LEU A 241 5.80 -11.97 -29.27
N SER A 242 5.37 -10.92 -29.97
CA SER A 242 5.60 -9.53 -29.54
C SER A 242 5.07 -9.25 -28.11
N GLN A 243 3.89 -9.78 -27.77
CA GLN A 243 3.31 -9.57 -26.44
C GLN A 243 4.04 -10.37 -25.35
N VAL A 244 4.51 -11.58 -25.68
CA VAL A 244 5.22 -12.43 -24.72
C VAL A 244 6.62 -11.86 -24.44
N GLU A 245 7.25 -11.22 -25.42
CA GLU A 245 8.47 -10.44 -25.19
C GLU A 245 8.24 -9.30 -24.20
N GLU A 246 7.12 -8.57 -24.30
CA GLU A 246 6.76 -7.52 -23.32
C GLU A 246 6.56 -8.08 -21.89
N PHE A 247 6.21 -9.36 -21.76
CA PHE A 247 6.06 -10.05 -20.46
C PHE A 247 7.36 -10.62 -19.91
N ASP A 248 8.48 -10.51 -20.61
CA ASP A 248 9.70 -11.27 -20.33
C ASP A 248 9.40 -12.78 -20.21
N GLY A 249 8.62 -13.27 -21.15
CA GLY A 249 8.06 -14.62 -21.14
C GLY A 249 8.59 -15.51 -22.24
N HIS A 250 8.03 -16.71 -22.33
CA HIS A 250 8.35 -17.69 -23.33
C HIS A 250 7.08 -18.19 -24.03
N LEU A 251 7.09 -18.22 -25.37
CA LEU A 251 5.99 -18.72 -26.22
C LEU A 251 6.30 -20.10 -26.76
N VAL A 252 5.35 -21.02 -26.67
CA VAL A 252 5.43 -22.37 -27.23
C VAL A 252 4.24 -22.58 -28.17
N ASP A 253 4.50 -22.97 -29.40
CA ASP A 253 3.48 -23.46 -30.32
C ASP A 253 3.32 -24.97 -30.11
N SER A 254 2.16 -25.41 -29.64
CA SER A 254 1.88 -26.83 -29.36
C SER A 254 1.66 -27.69 -30.61
N GLY A 255 1.69 -27.11 -31.81
CA GLY A 255 1.40 -27.82 -33.06
C GLY A 255 -0.08 -28.19 -33.29
N SER A 256 -0.88 -28.24 -32.22
CA SER A 256 -2.30 -28.60 -32.24
C SER A 256 -3.26 -27.42 -32.56
N GLY A 257 -2.72 -26.25 -32.85
CA GLY A 257 -3.50 -25.03 -33.06
C GLY A 257 -3.55 -24.11 -31.84
N ASP A 258 -3.11 -24.57 -30.69
CA ASP A 258 -3.03 -23.80 -29.47
C ASP A 258 -1.61 -23.24 -29.27
N PHE A 259 -1.55 -22.01 -28.78
CA PHE A 259 -0.32 -21.40 -28.30
C PHE A 259 -0.30 -21.43 -26.78
N GLN A 260 0.88 -21.64 -26.22
CA GLN A 260 1.09 -21.61 -24.79
C GLN A 260 2.20 -20.61 -24.46
N PHE A 261 1.99 -19.76 -23.46
CA PHE A 261 3.04 -18.88 -22.98
C PHE A 261 3.25 -19.05 -21.48
N PHE A 262 4.45 -18.72 -21.07
CA PHE A 262 4.87 -18.71 -19.68
C PHE A 262 5.46 -17.36 -19.33
N THR A 263 5.11 -16.85 -18.14
CA THR A 263 5.69 -15.61 -17.59
C THR A 263 5.55 -15.64 -16.07
N THR A 264 5.89 -14.54 -15.41
CA THR A 264 5.68 -14.37 -13.97
C THR A 264 4.44 -13.52 -13.69
N ARG A 265 3.89 -13.70 -12.51
CA ARG A 265 2.72 -12.92 -12.04
C ARG A 265 2.98 -11.41 -12.10
N ALA A 266 4.17 -10.96 -11.68
CA ALA A 266 4.52 -9.55 -11.65
C ALA A 266 4.46 -8.92 -13.05
N HIS A 267 5.01 -9.60 -14.07
CA HIS A 267 5.00 -9.10 -15.44
C HIS A 267 3.59 -9.12 -16.03
N PHE A 268 2.84 -10.19 -15.81
CA PHE A 268 1.47 -10.29 -16.31
C PHE A 268 0.53 -9.25 -15.66
N GLU A 269 0.61 -9.06 -14.33
CA GLU A 269 -0.17 -8.03 -13.61
C GLU A 269 0.16 -6.61 -14.08
N LYS A 270 1.44 -6.32 -14.31
CA LYS A 270 1.88 -5.02 -14.82
C LYS A 270 1.29 -4.72 -16.19
N THR A 271 1.39 -5.65 -17.13
CA THR A 271 0.93 -5.43 -18.52
C THR A 271 -0.58 -5.43 -18.65
N THR A 272 -1.27 -6.20 -17.81
CA THR A 272 -2.75 -6.27 -17.83
C THR A 272 -3.43 -5.25 -16.91
N GLY A 273 -2.66 -4.35 -16.26
CA GLY A 273 -3.21 -3.41 -15.29
C GLY A 273 -3.98 -4.11 -14.17
N LEU A 274 -3.37 -5.11 -13.51
CA LEU A 274 -3.98 -5.95 -12.49
C LEU A 274 -5.25 -6.67 -13.00
N TYR A 275 -5.14 -7.33 -14.15
CA TYR A 275 -6.22 -8.10 -14.80
C TYR A 275 -7.42 -7.25 -15.28
N SER A 276 -7.25 -5.95 -15.45
CA SER A 276 -8.33 -5.07 -15.94
C SER A 276 -8.53 -5.16 -17.44
N HIS A 277 -7.46 -5.31 -18.21
CA HIS A 277 -7.48 -5.43 -19.67
C HIS A 277 -6.24 -6.18 -20.13
N TRP A 278 -6.29 -6.71 -21.36
CA TRP A 278 -5.13 -7.29 -22.02
C TRP A 278 -4.95 -6.69 -23.40
N PRO A 279 -3.90 -5.90 -23.65
CA PRO A 279 -3.71 -5.21 -24.95
C PRO A 279 -3.69 -6.14 -26.16
N LEU A 280 -3.23 -7.38 -25.97
CA LEU A 280 -3.24 -8.40 -27.03
C LEU A 280 -4.64 -8.68 -27.58
N VAL A 281 -5.66 -8.73 -26.72
CA VAL A 281 -7.05 -8.98 -27.14
C VAL A 281 -7.50 -7.90 -28.13
N GLU A 282 -7.19 -6.64 -27.83
CA GLU A 282 -7.54 -5.51 -28.71
C GLU A 282 -6.77 -5.55 -30.02
N ARG A 283 -5.45 -5.83 -29.99
CA ARG A 283 -4.62 -5.96 -31.21
C ARG A 283 -5.10 -7.08 -32.12
N LEU A 284 -5.52 -8.22 -31.55
CA LEU A 284 -6.05 -9.34 -32.31
C LEU A 284 -7.40 -9.01 -32.96
N VAL A 285 -8.30 -8.38 -32.22
CA VAL A 285 -9.60 -7.91 -32.77
C VAL A 285 -9.39 -6.90 -33.90
N GLN A 286 -8.49 -5.93 -33.76
CA GLN A 286 -8.13 -4.97 -34.82
C GLN A 286 -7.53 -5.66 -36.04
N ALA A 287 -6.82 -6.77 -35.84
CA ALA A 287 -6.28 -7.58 -36.92
C ALA A 287 -7.31 -8.52 -37.58
N GLY A 288 -8.58 -8.46 -37.15
CA GLY A 288 -9.67 -9.33 -37.63
C GLY A 288 -9.52 -10.79 -37.16
N LEU A 289 -8.84 -11.01 -36.03
CA LEU A 289 -8.61 -12.31 -35.44
C LEU A 289 -9.52 -12.49 -34.22
N GLU A 290 -10.25 -13.61 -34.17
CA GLU A 290 -10.93 -14.03 -32.97
C GLU A 290 -10.10 -15.06 -32.22
N MET A 291 -10.06 -14.95 -30.90
CA MET A 291 -9.37 -15.92 -30.05
C MET A 291 -10.07 -16.16 -28.73
N SER A 292 -9.86 -17.35 -28.18
CA SER A 292 -10.16 -17.65 -26.77
C SER A 292 -8.84 -17.83 -26.03
N ALA A 293 -8.72 -17.18 -24.88
CA ALA A 293 -7.54 -17.30 -24.04
C ALA A 293 -7.92 -17.62 -22.59
N GLY A 294 -7.16 -18.51 -21.98
CA GLY A 294 -7.23 -18.82 -20.56
C GLY A 294 -5.87 -18.65 -19.94
N VAL A 295 -5.80 -17.87 -18.89
CA VAL A 295 -4.57 -17.63 -18.13
C VAL A 295 -4.73 -18.18 -16.73
N GLY A 296 -3.76 -18.95 -16.27
CA GLY A 296 -3.75 -19.55 -14.95
C GLY A 296 -2.54 -19.12 -14.13
N LEU A 297 -2.78 -18.78 -12.87
CA LEU A 297 -1.74 -18.53 -11.89
C LEU A 297 -1.63 -19.72 -10.95
N GLY A 298 -0.42 -20.04 -10.50
CA GLY A 298 -0.18 -21.12 -9.56
C GLY A 298 1.20 -21.04 -8.90
N ALA A 299 1.36 -21.77 -7.80
CA ALA A 299 2.66 -21.93 -7.14
C ALA A 299 3.61 -22.81 -7.96
N THR A 300 3.06 -23.68 -8.82
CA THR A 300 3.81 -24.55 -9.74
C THR A 300 3.28 -24.39 -11.16
N ALA A 301 4.11 -24.76 -12.15
CA ALA A 301 3.70 -24.76 -13.57
C ALA A 301 2.50 -25.70 -13.82
N GLY A 302 2.45 -26.84 -13.10
CA GLY A 302 1.32 -27.79 -13.18
C GLY A 302 0.01 -27.16 -12.72
N GLU A 303 -0.01 -26.52 -11.55
CA GLU A 303 -1.17 -25.81 -11.01
C GLU A 303 -1.61 -24.67 -11.94
N ALA A 304 -0.64 -23.84 -12.38
CA ALA A 304 -0.92 -22.75 -13.31
C ALA A 304 -1.51 -23.28 -14.64
N GLY A 305 -1.01 -24.41 -15.15
CA GLY A 305 -1.52 -25.07 -16.36
C GLY A 305 -2.96 -25.58 -16.20
N VAL A 306 -3.29 -26.19 -15.05
CA VAL A 306 -4.68 -26.61 -14.74
C VAL A 306 -5.60 -25.38 -14.68
N ASN A 307 -5.19 -24.33 -13.99
CA ASN A 307 -5.94 -23.09 -13.90
C ASN A 307 -6.11 -22.42 -15.26
N ALA A 308 -5.08 -22.42 -16.12
CA ALA A 308 -5.15 -21.89 -17.48
C ALA A 308 -6.16 -22.65 -18.33
N ARG A 309 -6.19 -23.98 -18.21
CA ARG A 309 -7.17 -24.82 -18.93
C ARG A 309 -8.60 -24.51 -18.51
N ALA A 310 -8.87 -24.41 -17.20
CA ALA A 310 -10.18 -24.06 -16.69
C ALA A 310 -10.64 -22.64 -17.16
N ALA A 311 -9.73 -21.68 -17.20
CA ALA A 311 -10.00 -20.35 -17.71
C ALA A 311 -10.26 -20.35 -19.23
N LEU A 312 -9.52 -21.16 -20.00
CA LEU A 312 -9.75 -21.33 -21.44
C LEU A 312 -11.10 -21.97 -21.74
N ASP A 313 -11.49 -22.97 -20.98
CA ASP A 313 -12.80 -23.63 -21.13
C ASP A 313 -13.95 -22.64 -20.94
N GLU A 314 -13.80 -21.68 -20.02
CA GLU A 314 -14.78 -20.60 -19.86
C GLU A 314 -14.77 -19.65 -21.04
N ALA A 315 -13.58 -19.26 -21.55
CA ALA A 315 -13.46 -18.41 -22.74
C ALA A 315 -14.11 -19.05 -23.98
N LEU A 316 -14.04 -20.36 -24.11
CA LEU A 316 -14.62 -21.11 -25.24
C LEU A 316 -16.15 -21.17 -25.21
N ARG A 317 -16.79 -21.02 -24.07
CA ARG A 317 -18.26 -21.01 -23.93
C ARG A 317 -18.90 -19.73 -24.51
N GLY A 318 -18.14 -18.63 -24.52
CA GLY A 318 -18.59 -17.34 -25.07
C GLY A 318 -18.50 -17.27 -26.59
N LYS A 319 -19.14 -16.25 -27.18
CA LYS A 319 -18.98 -15.88 -28.61
C LYS A 319 -17.94 -14.78 -28.72
N GLY A 320 -17.13 -14.82 -29.81
CA GLY A 320 -16.09 -13.80 -30.08
C GLY A 320 -14.83 -13.97 -29.23
N SER A 321 -13.96 -12.96 -29.26
CA SER A 321 -12.70 -12.98 -28.52
C SER A 321 -12.93 -12.79 -27.03
N ALA A 322 -12.38 -13.67 -26.20
CA ALA A 322 -12.48 -13.59 -24.75
C ALA A 322 -11.20 -14.10 -24.08
N CYS A 323 -10.79 -13.44 -23.02
CA CYS A 323 -9.70 -13.90 -22.15
C CYS A 323 -10.18 -13.94 -20.70
N PHE A 324 -9.95 -15.07 -20.04
CA PHE A 324 -10.22 -15.23 -18.62
C PHE A 324 -8.94 -15.58 -17.88
N VAL A 325 -8.87 -15.15 -16.61
CA VAL A 325 -7.75 -15.43 -15.71
C VAL A 325 -8.25 -16.21 -14.50
N MET A 326 -7.69 -17.38 -14.26
CA MET A 326 -7.92 -18.17 -13.06
C MET A 326 -6.82 -17.89 -12.04
N LEU A 327 -7.18 -17.24 -10.95
CA LEU A 327 -6.30 -17.01 -9.81
C LEU A 327 -6.29 -18.24 -8.89
N GLU A 328 -5.36 -18.25 -7.96
CA GLU A 328 -5.31 -19.22 -6.87
C GLU A 328 -6.63 -19.24 -6.09
N GLY A 329 -7.01 -20.40 -5.57
CA GLY A 329 -8.28 -20.57 -4.87
C GLY A 329 -9.50 -20.56 -5.80
N GLN A 330 -9.32 -20.88 -7.09
CA GLN A 330 -10.38 -21.00 -8.10
C GLN A 330 -11.21 -19.71 -8.32
N ARG A 331 -10.55 -18.56 -8.21
CA ARG A 331 -11.17 -17.27 -8.49
C ARG A 331 -10.96 -16.94 -9.98
N LEU A 332 -12.04 -16.86 -10.73
CA LEU A 332 -12.02 -16.52 -12.15
C LEU A 332 -12.30 -15.04 -12.37
N ILE A 333 -11.45 -14.39 -13.16
CA ILE A 333 -11.59 -12.99 -13.58
C ILE A 333 -11.77 -12.98 -15.09
N GLY A 334 -12.75 -12.22 -15.59
CA GLY A 334 -12.91 -12.04 -17.03
C GLY A 334 -14.36 -11.70 -17.44
N PRO A 335 -14.58 -11.54 -18.74
CA PRO A 335 -13.54 -11.43 -19.77
C PRO A 335 -12.70 -10.16 -19.56
N LEU A 336 -11.38 -10.22 -19.85
CA LEU A 336 -10.51 -9.06 -19.73
C LEU A 336 -10.90 -8.00 -20.76
N GLY A 337 -11.10 -6.76 -20.31
CA GLY A 337 -11.54 -5.64 -21.14
C GLY A 337 -12.48 -4.71 -20.38
N PRO A 338 -13.11 -3.73 -21.06
CA PRO A 338 -14.11 -2.85 -20.45
C PRO A 338 -15.25 -3.67 -19.84
N GLY A 339 -15.33 -3.72 -18.52
CA GLY A 339 -16.34 -4.52 -17.81
C GLY A 339 -15.85 -5.86 -17.26
N ALA A 340 -14.56 -6.11 -17.19
CA ALA A 340 -13.98 -7.28 -16.53
C ALA A 340 -14.59 -7.51 -15.14
N ARG A 341 -15.02 -8.75 -14.86
CA ARG A 341 -15.70 -9.14 -13.61
C ARG A 341 -15.01 -10.33 -12.98
N GLU A 342 -15.05 -10.39 -11.67
CA GLU A 342 -14.66 -11.58 -10.94
C GLU A 342 -15.83 -12.55 -10.89
N LEU A 343 -15.61 -13.79 -11.35
CA LEU A 343 -16.58 -14.88 -11.36
C LEU A 343 -16.19 -15.90 -10.30
N GLY A 344 -17.16 -16.39 -9.52
CA GLY A 344 -16.93 -17.49 -8.58
C GLY A 344 -16.81 -18.84 -9.26
N ALA A 345 -16.34 -19.83 -8.53
CA ALA A 345 -16.34 -21.24 -8.96
C ALA A 345 -17.77 -21.67 -9.35
N GLY A 346 -17.99 -21.88 -10.65
CA GLY A 346 -19.32 -22.19 -11.20
C GLY A 346 -19.89 -21.15 -12.16
N GLY A 347 -19.12 -20.10 -12.54
CA GLY A 347 -19.52 -19.13 -13.57
C GLY A 347 -20.56 -18.10 -13.12
N LEU A 348 -20.92 -18.05 -11.84
CA LEU A 348 -21.79 -17.02 -11.29
C LEU A 348 -20.99 -15.72 -11.03
N ALA A 349 -21.43 -14.63 -11.63
CA ALA A 349 -20.80 -13.30 -11.41
C ALA A 349 -20.82 -12.92 -9.93
N LEU A 350 -19.64 -12.88 -9.29
CA LEU A 350 -19.47 -12.46 -7.91
C LEU A 350 -19.25 -10.92 -7.81
N GLY A 351 -20.00 -10.15 -8.58
CA GLY A 351 -19.91 -8.70 -8.58
C GLY A 351 -18.69 -8.14 -9.35
N PRO A 352 -18.58 -6.82 -9.51
CA PRO A 352 -17.49 -6.20 -10.25
C PRO A 352 -16.14 -6.51 -9.59
N GLY A 353 -15.14 -6.80 -10.42
CA GLY A 353 -13.74 -7.07 -10.06
C GLY A 353 -13.08 -5.97 -9.22
N PRO A 354 -11.76 -5.81 -9.19
CA PRO A 354 -11.01 -5.02 -8.20
C PRO A 354 -11.50 -3.58 -7.87
N GLY A 355 -12.60 -3.15 -8.46
CA GLY A 355 -13.26 -1.89 -8.14
C GLY A 355 -13.86 -1.76 -6.73
N ALA A 356 -14.02 -2.84 -5.98
CA ALA A 356 -14.62 -2.84 -4.64
C ALA A 356 -13.67 -3.35 -3.54
N SER A 357 -12.36 -3.13 -3.69
CA SER A 357 -11.40 -3.44 -2.64
C SER A 357 -11.60 -2.51 -1.42
N LEU A 358 -11.34 -3.03 -0.21
CA LEU A 358 -11.39 -2.21 1.01
C LEU A 358 -10.61 -0.89 0.89
N PRO A 359 -9.38 -0.85 0.35
CA PRO A 359 -8.63 0.40 0.18
C PRO A 359 -9.35 1.43 -0.70
N ARG A 360 -9.99 0.98 -1.79
CA ARG A 360 -10.76 1.89 -2.65
C ARG A 360 -12.04 2.39 -1.96
N ALA A 361 -12.69 1.53 -1.19
CA ALA A 361 -13.86 1.93 -0.41
C ALA A 361 -13.48 2.96 0.65
N LEU A 362 -12.36 2.78 1.34
CA LEU A 362 -11.82 3.75 2.29
C LEU A 362 -11.49 5.08 1.61
N ALA A 363 -10.82 5.07 0.46
CA ALA A 363 -10.51 6.28 -0.31
C ALA A 363 -11.78 7.04 -0.76
N VAL A 364 -12.82 6.31 -1.15
CA VAL A 364 -14.13 6.92 -1.47
C VAL A 364 -14.79 7.51 -0.23
N LEU A 365 -14.71 6.83 0.90
CA LEU A 365 -15.23 7.32 2.18
C LEU A 365 -14.46 8.54 2.70
N ASP A 366 -13.16 8.68 2.38
CA ASP A 366 -12.37 9.89 2.70
C ASP A 366 -12.92 11.15 2.02
N GLY A 367 -13.56 11.00 0.86
CA GLY A 367 -14.21 12.08 0.13
C GLY A 367 -15.71 12.26 0.45
N MET A 368 -16.26 11.50 1.42
CA MET A 368 -17.68 11.59 1.84
C MET A 368 -17.74 12.25 3.21
N ALA A 369 -18.36 13.42 3.28
CA ALA A 369 -18.64 14.08 4.56
C ALA A 369 -19.98 13.59 5.14
N GLY A 370 -20.00 13.30 6.46
CA GLY A 370 -21.21 12.96 7.21
C GLY A 370 -21.68 11.51 7.08
N ASP A 371 -22.97 11.30 7.38
CA ASP A 371 -23.60 9.99 7.40
C ASP A 371 -23.94 9.51 5.99
N PHE A 372 -23.83 8.19 5.76
CA PHE A 372 -24.07 7.60 4.45
C PHE A 372 -24.74 6.23 4.56
N THR A 373 -25.38 5.80 3.48
CA THR A 373 -26.03 4.50 3.35
C THR A 373 -25.26 3.57 2.40
N ALA A 374 -25.62 2.29 2.38
CA ALA A 374 -25.08 1.34 1.40
C ALA A 374 -25.34 1.79 -0.05
N ARG A 375 -26.43 2.54 -0.29
CA ARG A 375 -26.77 3.06 -1.62
C ARG A 375 -25.80 4.17 -2.05
N ASP A 376 -25.46 5.07 -1.13
CA ASP A 376 -24.53 6.16 -1.40
C ASP A 376 -23.13 5.62 -1.71
N LEU A 377 -22.70 4.63 -0.94
CA LEU A 377 -21.45 3.92 -1.21
C LEU A 377 -21.49 3.17 -2.54
N ALA A 378 -22.60 2.52 -2.88
CA ALA A 378 -22.79 1.82 -4.15
C ALA A 378 -22.64 2.76 -5.35
N LEU A 379 -23.27 3.94 -5.28
CA LEU A 379 -23.23 4.96 -6.33
C LEU A 379 -21.79 5.49 -6.53
N ARG A 380 -21.09 5.81 -5.46
CA ARG A 380 -19.74 6.37 -5.53
C ARG A 380 -18.69 5.34 -5.95
N LEU A 381 -18.81 4.10 -5.50
CA LEU A 381 -17.97 3.00 -5.95
C LEU A 381 -18.31 2.50 -7.35
N ARG A 382 -19.47 2.89 -7.90
CA ARG A 382 -20.05 2.36 -9.14
C ARG A 382 -20.21 0.84 -9.09
N VAL A 383 -20.75 0.33 -7.98
CA VAL A 383 -20.96 -1.11 -7.74
C VAL A 383 -22.44 -1.40 -7.44
N GLY A 384 -22.83 -2.65 -7.56
CA GLY A 384 -24.19 -3.07 -7.21
C GLY A 384 -24.45 -3.00 -5.69
N PRO A 385 -25.74 -2.88 -5.25
CA PRO A 385 -26.10 -2.77 -3.84
C PRO A 385 -25.59 -3.91 -2.96
N ARG A 386 -25.61 -5.14 -3.45
CA ARG A 386 -25.10 -6.32 -2.74
C ARG A 386 -23.59 -6.23 -2.47
N THR A 387 -22.83 -5.71 -3.42
CA THR A 387 -21.39 -5.50 -3.28
C THR A 387 -21.08 -4.41 -2.26
N ALA A 388 -21.83 -3.29 -2.30
CA ALA A 388 -21.70 -2.22 -1.32
C ALA A 388 -22.00 -2.71 0.10
N HIS A 389 -23.04 -3.51 0.29
CA HIS A 389 -23.35 -4.13 1.58
C HIS A 389 -22.24 -5.03 2.10
N ARG A 390 -21.65 -5.86 1.22
CA ARG A 390 -20.51 -6.74 1.59
C ARG A 390 -19.28 -5.93 1.99
N VAL A 391 -18.98 -4.85 1.26
CA VAL A 391 -17.88 -3.96 1.57
C VAL A 391 -18.11 -3.25 2.90
N LEU A 392 -19.33 -2.76 3.15
CA LEU A 392 -19.70 -2.14 4.43
C LEU A 392 -19.60 -3.11 5.61
N SER A 393 -20.01 -4.38 5.44
CA SER A 393 -19.83 -5.39 6.49
C SER A 393 -18.36 -5.57 6.85
N LYS A 394 -17.48 -5.67 5.86
CA LYS A 394 -16.04 -5.79 6.08
C LYS A 394 -15.42 -4.54 6.71
N LEU A 395 -15.84 -3.34 6.29
CA LEU A 395 -15.39 -2.08 6.90
C LEU A 395 -15.86 -1.94 8.35
N ARG A 396 -17.07 -2.42 8.66
CA ARG A 396 -17.58 -2.46 10.03
C ARG A 396 -16.81 -3.48 10.89
N GLU A 397 -16.55 -4.68 10.36
CA GLU A 397 -15.72 -5.70 11.03
C GLU A 397 -14.29 -5.21 11.27
N ALA A 398 -13.72 -4.43 10.34
CA ALA A 398 -12.41 -3.78 10.49
C ALA A 398 -12.45 -2.56 11.43
N GLY A 399 -13.65 -2.09 11.84
CA GLY A 399 -13.81 -0.94 12.71
C GLY A 399 -13.65 0.42 12.03
N ASP A 400 -13.63 0.48 10.70
CA ASP A 400 -13.46 1.72 9.92
C ASP A 400 -14.74 2.54 9.83
N VAL A 401 -15.92 1.89 9.96
CA VAL A 401 -17.23 2.52 9.94
C VAL A 401 -18.10 2.03 11.10
N LEU A 402 -18.94 2.91 11.62
CA LEU A 402 -19.89 2.63 12.69
C LEU A 402 -21.33 2.74 12.14
N GLU A 403 -22.20 1.84 12.56
CA GLU A 403 -23.64 1.95 12.29
C GLU A 403 -24.22 2.95 13.29
N VAL A 404 -24.71 4.10 12.80
CA VAL A 404 -25.19 5.22 13.64
C VAL A 404 -26.68 5.37 13.69
N GLY A 405 -27.43 4.63 12.87
CA GLY A 405 -28.89 4.70 12.86
C GLY A 405 -29.54 3.97 11.69
N GLN A 406 -30.85 4.24 11.53
CA GLN A 406 -31.66 3.76 10.43
C GLN A 406 -32.48 4.89 9.85
N GLU A 407 -32.54 5.01 8.53
CA GLU A 407 -33.36 5.98 7.81
C GLU A 407 -34.61 5.30 7.26
N SER A 408 -35.77 5.90 7.48
CA SER A 408 -37.03 5.39 6.93
C SER A 408 -37.16 5.82 5.46
N SER A 409 -37.40 4.88 4.57
CA SER A 409 -37.50 5.15 3.12
C SER A 409 -38.97 5.32 2.68
N GLY A 410 -39.78 6.14 3.38
CA GLY A 410 -41.20 6.40 3.02
C GLY A 410 -42.15 5.29 3.46
N ALA A 411 -43.44 5.44 3.17
CA ALA A 411 -44.56 4.63 3.71
C ALA A 411 -44.55 3.13 3.36
N ARG A 412 -43.68 2.65 2.46
CA ARG A 412 -43.51 1.23 2.10
C ARG A 412 -42.07 0.92 1.75
N GLY A 413 -41.25 0.54 2.74
CA GLY A 413 -39.88 0.07 2.52
C GLY A 413 -39.18 -0.31 3.82
N ARG A 414 -38.28 -1.29 3.76
CA ARG A 414 -37.46 -1.68 4.92
C ARG A 414 -36.52 -0.53 5.29
N PRO A 415 -36.40 -0.13 6.57
CA PRO A 415 -35.47 0.92 7.00
C PRO A 415 -34.03 0.64 6.49
N ARG A 416 -33.36 1.69 6.08
CA ARG A 416 -31.96 1.61 5.57
C ARG A 416 -31.02 1.91 6.71
N ARG A 417 -29.98 1.08 6.88
CA ARG A 417 -28.93 1.34 7.86
C ARG A 417 -28.09 2.52 7.42
N VAL A 418 -27.78 3.40 8.36
CA VAL A 418 -26.96 4.58 8.20
C VAL A 418 -25.64 4.36 8.90
N PHE A 419 -24.56 4.70 8.23
CA PHE A 419 -23.19 4.49 8.68
C PHE A 419 -22.47 5.82 8.76
N ARG A 420 -21.50 5.91 9.69
CA ARG A 420 -20.58 7.05 9.83
C ARG A 420 -19.15 6.50 9.88
N ARG A 421 -18.21 7.23 9.33
CA ARG A 421 -16.80 6.88 9.45
C ARG A 421 -16.36 7.07 10.91
N ARG A 422 -15.58 6.13 11.44
CA ARG A 422 -15.11 6.19 12.84
C ARG A 422 -14.32 7.46 13.15
N ARG A 423 -13.57 7.96 12.17
CA ARG A 423 -12.79 9.21 12.27
C ARG A 423 -13.69 10.44 12.48
N ASP A 424 -14.85 10.47 11.85
CA ASP A 424 -15.82 11.58 11.94
C ASP A 424 -16.69 11.46 13.21
N ALA A 425 -16.84 10.25 13.75
CA ALA A 425 -17.56 10.03 15.02
C ALA A 425 -16.76 10.54 16.23
N LEU A 426 -15.43 10.46 16.18
CA LEU A 426 -14.54 10.98 17.24
C LEU A 426 -14.43 12.50 17.22
N ASN A 427 -14.66 13.13 16.06
CA ASN A 427 -14.65 14.61 15.90
C ASN A 427 -16.03 15.26 16.15
N GLY A 428 -17.10 14.48 16.28
CA GLY A 428 -18.50 14.97 16.45
C GLY A 428 -19.01 15.08 17.87
N GLU A 429 -18.31 14.54 18.87
CA GLU A 429 -18.77 14.60 20.28
C GLU A 429 -18.32 15.87 21.04
N GLY A 430 -17.62 16.80 20.37
CA GLY A 430 -17.15 18.08 20.96
C GLY A 430 -18.07 19.29 20.78
N GLY A 431 -19.25 19.15 20.16
CA GLY A 431 -20.10 20.29 19.82
C GLY A 431 -21.58 20.12 20.23
N GLY A 432 -21.90 20.18 21.52
CA GLY A 432 -23.29 20.15 21.91
C GLY A 432 -23.57 20.16 23.40
N ARG A 433 -23.20 21.25 24.07
CA ARG A 433 -23.91 21.76 25.28
C ARG A 433 -23.60 23.26 25.45
N ALA A 434 -24.48 24.08 25.04
CA ALA A 434 -24.77 25.40 25.60
C ALA A 434 -26.29 25.48 25.74
#